data_b950ec85c987697182f142850cb300a9
#
_entry.id   b950ec85c987697182f142850cb300a9
#
_cell.length_a   1.000
_cell.length_b   1.000
_cell.length_c   1.000
_cell.angle_alpha   90.00
_cell.angle_beta   90.00
_cell.angle_gamma   90.00
#
_symmetry.space_group_name_H-M   'P 1'
#
loop_
_entity.id
_entity.type
_entity.pdbx_description
1 polymer ?
#
loop_
_entity_poly.entity_id
_entity_poly.type
_entity_poly.pdbx_seq_one_letter_code
_entity_poly.pdbx_strand_id
1 'polypeptide(L)'
;HPVYFNTTLTGDAFLKTLSPTDQAHVKAISEGREPFPTPRMMASNPYYERLADAVAQYNPDFDATAFSTRKNANTAFTTGIQGRQLLAFGSAVKHLETLGGLIDALKNKDVVQLNRFNNLWEKQTGQTAVTNFDAAKGIVAKEIMKSIVTGGGGVEERQELSKLMDKAQSPEQLRGVVDTYYELMKAQQENLIIQRDAAGLSRSSLPDYTKHSADEGKKPTGNQVKQPQTPYEWYVLHWNDAQKKGDKVRMQRLTEEAKKMGIAK
;
A
#
# COMPACT_ATOMS: atom_id res chain seq x y z
N HIS A 1 10.53 12.97 -47.42
CA HIS A 1 11.54 11.92 -47.32
C HIS A 1 11.58 11.43 -45.88
N PRO A 2 11.39 10.12 -45.63
CA PRO A 2 11.55 9.60 -44.30
C PRO A 2 13.00 9.80 -43.91
N VAL A 3 13.23 10.54 -42.84
CA VAL A 3 14.54 10.61 -42.20
C VAL A 3 14.67 9.33 -41.41
N TYR A 4 15.22 8.30 -42.06
CA TYR A 4 15.61 7.09 -41.34
C TYR A 4 16.72 7.49 -40.37
N PHE A 5 16.49 7.27 -39.09
CA PHE A 5 17.58 7.30 -38.11
C PHE A 5 18.52 6.13 -38.46
N ASN A 6 19.55 6.42 -39.24
CA ASN A 6 20.52 5.42 -39.70
C ASN A 6 21.50 5.06 -38.56
N THR A 7 20.91 4.59 -37.43
CA THR A 7 21.75 4.15 -36.33
C THR A 7 21.23 2.79 -35.82
N THR A 8 22.16 1.91 -35.48
CA THR A 8 21.90 0.65 -34.76
C THR A 8 21.68 0.89 -33.27
N LEU A 9 21.66 2.15 -32.82
CA LEU A 9 21.53 2.54 -31.40
C LEU A 9 20.06 2.40 -30.97
N THR A 10 19.86 1.90 -29.76
CA THR A 10 18.58 1.82 -29.07
C THR A 10 18.71 2.38 -27.63
N GLY A 11 17.60 2.56 -26.94
CA GLY A 11 17.61 3.02 -25.55
C GLY A 11 18.28 4.41 -25.37
N ASP A 12 18.93 4.60 -24.24
CA ASP A 12 19.53 5.89 -23.86
C ASP A 12 20.65 6.34 -24.81
N ALA A 13 21.34 5.42 -25.47
CA ALA A 13 22.35 5.77 -26.47
C ALA A 13 21.72 6.45 -27.69
N PHE A 14 20.60 5.93 -28.16
CA PHE A 14 19.80 6.55 -29.22
C PHE A 14 19.19 7.88 -28.77
N LEU A 15 18.60 7.91 -27.55
CA LEU A 15 17.94 9.11 -27.01
C LEU A 15 18.86 10.33 -27.03
N LYS A 16 20.15 10.15 -26.67
CA LYS A 16 21.16 11.23 -26.65
C LYS A 16 21.46 11.83 -28.04
N THR A 17 21.08 11.16 -29.12
CA THR A 17 21.26 11.67 -30.50
C THR A 17 20.17 12.65 -30.92
N LEU A 18 19.05 12.70 -30.18
CA LEU A 18 17.91 13.55 -30.46
C LEU A 18 18.08 14.95 -29.86
N SER A 19 17.28 15.89 -30.35
CA SER A 19 17.18 17.21 -29.71
C SER A 19 16.66 17.10 -28.27
N PRO A 20 16.99 18.03 -27.34
CA PRO A 20 16.48 18.00 -25.97
C PRO A 20 14.95 17.90 -25.88
N THR A 21 14.24 18.57 -26.77
CA THR A 21 12.77 18.54 -26.86
C THR A 21 12.27 17.15 -27.27
N ASP A 22 12.87 16.56 -28.33
CA ASP A 22 12.48 15.22 -28.78
C ASP A 22 12.84 14.15 -27.75
N GLN A 23 13.97 14.27 -27.04
CA GLN A 23 14.31 13.40 -25.91
C GLN A 23 13.20 13.41 -24.85
N ALA A 24 12.69 14.59 -24.48
CA ALA A 24 11.63 14.74 -23.49
C ALA A 24 10.33 14.05 -23.93
N HIS A 25 9.91 14.29 -25.20
CA HIS A 25 8.70 13.67 -25.76
C HIS A 25 8.83 12.16 -25.92
N VAL A 26 9.92 11.67 -26.52
CA VAL A 26 10.17 10.22 -26.70
C VAL A 26 10.15 9.50 -25.36
N LYS A 27 10.80 10.06 -24.34
CA LYS A 27 10.80 9.49 -23.00
C LYS A 27 9.43 9.53 -22.36
N ALA A 28 8.72 10.66 -22.47
CA ALA A 28 7.39 10.82 -21.89
C ALA A 28 6.37 9.85 -22.52
N ILE A 29 6.41 9.66 -23.83
CA ILE A 29 5.55 8.71 -24.54
C ILE A 29 5.89 7.27 -24.13
N SER A 30 7.18 6.92 -24.13
CA SER A 30 7.64 5.58 -23.73
C SER A 30 7.27 5.20 -22.31
N GLU A 31 7.24 6.17 -21.40
CA GLU A 31 6.81 6.00 -20.01
C GLU A 31 5.28 6.12 -19.82
N GLY A 32 4.51 6.27 -20.89
CA GLY A 32 3.05 6.45 -20.83
C GLY A 32 2.60 7.76 -20.17
N ARG A 33 3.46 8.79 -20.13
CA ARG A 33 3.12 10.13 -19.62
C ARG A 33 2.49 11.04 -20.69
N GLU A 34 2.80 10.78 -21.96
CA GLU A 34 2.19 11.42 -23.13
C GLU A 34 1.56 10.38 -24.04
N PRO A 35 0.48 10.72 -24.77
CA PRO A 35 -0.14 9.82 -25.70
C PRO A 35 0.77 9.56 -26.92
N PHE A 36 0.76 8.33 -27.42
CA PHE A 36 1.39 8.00 -28.69
C PHE A 36 0.69 8.74 -29.83
N PRO A 37 1.43 9.27 -30.84
CA PRO A 37 0.84 9.98 -31.97
C PRO A 37 -0.24 9.14 -32.69
N THR A 38 -1.39 9.74 -32.94
CA THR A 38 -2.46 9.07 -33.66
C THR A 38 -2.17 9.02 -35.17
N PRO A 39 -2.75 8.07 -35.92
CA PRO A 39 -2.61 8.02 -37.38
C PRO A 39 -2.97 9.36 -38.08
N ARG A 40 -3.97 10.05 -37.54
CA ARG A 40 -4.37 11.38 -38.07
C ARG A 40 -3.28 12.43 -37.86
N MET A 41 -2.63 12.44 -36.70
CA MET A 41 -1.54 13.38 -36.42
C MET A 41 -0.32 13.08 -37.31
N MET A 42 0.03 11.80 -37.47
CA MET A 42 1.12 11.37 -38.36
C MET A 42 0.87 11.75 -39.82
N ALA A 43 -0.37 11.57 -40.31
CA ALA A 43 -0.75 11.98 -41.65
C ALA A 43 -0.76 13.50 -41.85
N SER A 44 -1.01 14.28 -40.81
CA SER A 44 -1.11 15.75 -40.90
C SER A 44 0.23 16.48 -40.76
N ASN A 45 1.22 15.86 -40.09
CA ASN A 45 2.51 16.46 -39.84
C ASN A 45 3.62 15.39 -39.74
N PRO A 46 4.63 15.42 -40.62
CA PRO A 46 5.74 14.48 -40.62
C PRO A 46 6.55 14.43 -39.33
N TYR A 47 6.44 15.45 -38.49
CA TYR A 47 7.05 15.45 -37.16
C TYR A 47 6.55 14.29 -36.29
N TYR A 48 5.24 14.04 -36.29
CA TYR A 48 4.65 12.97 -35.47
C TYR A 48 4.98 11.56 -35.97
N GLU A 49 5.21 11.38 -37.28
CA GLU A 49 5.71 10.13 -37.83
C GLU A 49 7.13 9.86 -37.31
N ARG A 50 8.03 10.86 -37.41
CA ARG A 50 9.39 10.75 -36.87
C ARG A 50 9.40 10.52 -35.37
N LEU A 51 8.50 11.17 -34.63
CA LEU A 51 8.40 10.97 -33.19
C LEU A 51 7.96 9.52 -32.84
N ALA A 52 7.03 8.96 -33.59
CA ALA A 52 6.60 7.56 -33.44
C ALA A 52 7.74 6.57 -33.71
N ASP A 53 8.50 6.80 -34.80
CA ASP A 53 9.69 6.00 -35.14
C ASP A 53 10.76 6.11 -34.04
N ALA A 54 10.97 7.30 -33.52
CA ALA A 54 11.94 7.54 -32.44
C ALA A 54 11.54 6.83 -31.14
N VAL A 55 10.23 6.77 -30.81
CA VAL A 55 9.75 6.00 -29.65
C VAL A 55 9.99 4.51 -29.84
N ALA A 56 9.68 3.97 -31.01
CA ALA A 56 9.90 2.54 -31.32
C ALA A 56 11.41 2.19 -31.29
N GLN A 57 12.27 3.08 -31.75
CA GLN A 57 13.72 2.85 -31.72
C GLN A 57 14.30 3.01 -30.30
N TYR A 58 13.79 3.95 -29.51
CA TYR A 58 14.18 4.11 -28.11
C TYR A 58 13.76 2.91 -27.25
N ASN A 59 12.52 2.45 -27.40
CA ASN A 59 11.97 1.32 -26.68
C ASN A 59 11.29 0.32 -27.65
N PRO A 60 12.00 -0.71 -28.11
CA PRO A 60 11.45 -1.71 -29.03
C PRO A 60 10.25 -2.49 -28.46
N ASP A 61 10.15 -2.58 -27.13
CA ASP A 61 9.05 -3.24 -26.42
C ASP A 61 7.91 -2.26 -26.04
N PHE A 62 7.88 -1.08 -26.66
CA PHE A 62 6.90 -0.04 -26.34
C PHE A 62 5.46 -0.51 -26.60
N ASP A 63 4.61 -0.32 -25.58
CA ASP A 63 3.16 -0.55 -25.68
C ASP A 63 2.42 0.78 -25.89
N ALA A 64 1.79 0.93 -27.06
CA ALA A 64 1.02 2.12 -27.39
C ALA A 64 -0.20 2.35 -26.47
N THR A 65 -0.64 1.33 -25.72
CA THR A 65 -1.71 1.44 -24.72
C THR A 65 -1.23 1.98 -23.36
N ALA A 66 0.08 2.12 -23.14
CA ALA A 66 0.67 2.53 -21.88
C ALA A 66 0.07 3.84 -21.33
N PHE A 67 -0.16 4.83 -22.19
CA PHE A 67 -0.76 6.10 -21.79
C PHE A 67 -2.20 5.93 -21.27
N SER A 68 -3.04 5.18 -22.00
CA SER A 68 -4.44 4.96 -21.59
C SER A 68 -4.51 4.14 -20.32
N THR A 69 -3.67 3.11 -20.18
CA THR A 69 -3.55 2.29 -18.99
C THR A 69 -3.15 3.15 -17.76
N ARG A 70 -2.11 3.97 -17.90
CA ARG A 70 -1.66 4.87 -16.85
C ARG A 70 -2.71 5.93 -16.49
N LYS A 71 -3.40 6.51 -17.48
CA LYS A 71 -4.48 7.48 -17.27
C LYS A 71 -5.64 6.85 -16.50
N ASN A 72 -6.07 5.64 -16.89
CA ASN A 72 -7.14 4.91 -16.21
C ASN A 72 -6.75 4.56 -14.77
N ALA A 73 -5.53 4.07 -14.55
CA ALA A 73 -5.02 3.81 -13.23
C ALA A 73 -4.96 5.08 -12.37
N ASN A 74 -4.48 6.20 -12.93
CA ASN A 74 -4.48 7.48 -12.20
C ASN A 74 -5.90 7.87 -11.75
N THR A 75 -6.90 7.76 -12.62
CA THR A 75 -8.31 8.02 -12.27
C THR A 75 -8.80 7.07 -11.18
N ALA A 76 -8.51 5.78 -11.30
CA ALA A 76 -8.92 4.77 -10.33
C ALA A 76 -8.34 5.03 -8.93
N PHE A 77 -7.08 5.47 -8.85
CA PHE A 77 -6.38 5.76 -7.60
C PHE A 77 -6.57 7.19 -7.07
N THR A 78 -7.06 8.14 -7.86
CA THR A 78 -7.34 9.51 -7.39
C THR A 78 -8.81 9.69 -6.98
N THR A 79 -9.74 9.29 -7.83
CA THR A 79 -11.19 9.50 -7.62
C THR A 79 -12.00 8.22 -7.61
N GLY A 80 -11.40 7.09 -8.04
CA GLY A 80 -12.06 5.80 -8.15
C GLY A 80 -12.12 5.01 -6.83
N ILE A 81 -12.52 3.74 -6.98
CA ILE A 81 -12.69 2.81 -5.85
C ILE A 81 -11.35 2.52 -5.18
N GLN A 82 -10.29 2.26 -5.96
CA GLN A 82 -8.96 1.93 -5.44
C GLN A 82 -8.39 3.06 -4.58
N GLY A 83 -8.59 4.32 -4.97
CA GLY A 83 -8.19 5.47 -4.17
C GLY A 83 -8.91 5.52 -2.83
N ARG A 84 -10.24 5.32 -2.83
CA ARG A 84 -11.04 5.26 -1.58
C ARG A 84 -10.64 4.10 -0.68
N GLN A 85 -10.37 2.92 -1.26
CA GLN A 85 -9.92 1.75 -0.52
C GLN A 85 -8.54 1.99 0.11
N LEU A 86 -7.60 2.56 -0.66
CA LEU A 86 -6.26 2.91 -0.16
C LEU A 86 -6.33 3.86 1.03
N LEU A 87 -7.20 4.88 0.96
CA LEU A 87 -7.47 5.81 2.06
C LEU A 87 -8.07 5.10 3.28
N ALA A 88 -9.05 4.24 3.06
CA ALA A 88 -9.74 3.52 4.13
C ALA A 88 -8.81 2.57 4.87
N PHE A 89 -8.03 1.76 4.14
CA PHE A 89 -7.07 0.84 4.74
C PHE A 89 -5.95 1.58 5.47
N GLY A 90 -5.43 2.67 4.90
CA GLY A 90 -4.44 3.51 5.57
C GLY A 90 -4.94 4.10 6.88
N SER A 91 -6.18 4.62 6.90
CA SER A 91 -6.81 5.11 8.13
C SER A 91 -7.05 3.99 9.14
N ALA A 92 -7.51 2.81 8.67
CA ALA A 92 -7.75 1.67 9.53
C ALA A 92 -6.47 1.17 10.21
N VAL A 93 -5.38 1.02 9.46
CA VAL A 93 -4.07 0.63 9.99
C VAL A 93 -3.66 1.57 11.13
N LYS A 94 -3.73 2.89 10.89
CA LYS A 94 -3.38 3.90 11.89
C LYS A 94 -4.28 3.86 13.14
N HIS A 95 -5.57 3.69 12.95
CA HIS A 95 -6.53 3.63 14.05
C HIS A 95 -6.37 2.35 14.87
N LEU A 96 -6.18 1.19 14.20
CA LEU A 96 -5.97 -0.09 14.89
C LEU A 96 -4.67 -0.11 15.67
N GLU A 97 -3.61 0.52 15.17
CA GLU A 97 -2.35 0.70 15.93
C GLU A 97 -2.59 1.48 17.23
N THR A 98 -3.31 2.60 17.15
CA THR A 98 -3.64 3.41 18.34
C THR A 98 -4.55 2.64 19.31
N LEU A 99 -5.56 1.96 18.81
CA LEU A 99 -6.47 1.14 19.62
C LEU A 99 -5.75 -0.05 20.28
N GLY A 100 -4.78 -0.66 19.58
CA GLY A 100 -3.92 -1.67 20.16
C GLY A 100 -3.16 -1.15 21.39
N GLY A 101 -2.57 0.04 21.28
CA GLY A 101 -1.91 0.69 22.41
C GLY A 101 -2.85 1.05 23.57
N LEU A 102 -4.09 1.48 23.26
CA LEU A 102 -5.13 1.72 24.27
C LEU A 102 -5.51 0.44 25.02
N ILE A 103 -5.69 -0.67 24.30
CA ILE A 103 -5.99 -1.97 24.90
C ILE A 103 -4.87 -2.43 25.83
N ASP A 104 -3.61 -2.29 25.41
CA ASP A 104 -2.45 -2.63 26.22
C ASP A 104 -2.36 -1.75 27.47
N ALA A 105 -2.65 -0.46 27.37
CA ALA A 105 -2.69 0.46 28.51
C ALA A 105 -3.82 0.11 29.50
N LEU A 106 -5.00 -0.25 29.01
CA LEU A 106 -6.11 -0.74 29.82
C LEU A 106 -5.78 -2.03 30.55
N LYS A 107 -5.16 -3.00 29.85
CA LYS A 107 -4.72 -4.26 30.42
C LYS A 107 -3.73 -4.04 31.58
N ASN A 108 -2.73 -3.18 31.35
CA ASN A 108 -1.66 -2.94 32.31
C ASN A 108 -2.05 -1.92 33.40
N LYS A 109 -3.25 -1.33 33.33
CA LYS A 109 -3.70 -0.25 34.21
C LYS A 109 -2.77 0.97 34.19
N ASP A 110 -2.13 1.21 33.06
CA ASP A 110 -1.16 2.30 32.86
C ASP A 110 -1.91 3.58 32.45
N VAL A 111 -2.22 4.41 33.46
CA VAL A 111 -2.96 5.67 33.28
C VAL A 111 -2.21 6.66 32.38
N VAL A 112 -0.87 6.68 32.41
CA VAL A 112 -0.07 7.60 31.58
C VAL A 112 -0.16 7.21 30.12
N GLN A 113 0.00 5.94 29.81
CA GLN A 113 -0.14 5.42 28.44
C GLN A 113 -1.58 5.53 27.95
N LEU A 114 -2.56 5.26 28.81
CA LEU A 114 -3.97 5.41 28.48
C LEU A 114 -4.29 6.84 28.05
N ASN A 115 -3.85 7.85 28.82
CA ASN A 115 -4.05 9.26 28.46
C ASN A 115 -3.33 9.64 27.17
N ARG A 116 -2.09 9.14 26.97
CA ARG A 116 -1.33 9.38 25.74
C ARG A 116 -2.08 8.85 24.50
N PHE A 117 -2.54 7.61 24.55
CA PHE A 117 -3.26 7.01 23.42
C PHE A 117 -4.66 7.62 23.24
N ASN A 118 -5.35 8.01 24.30
CA ASN A 118 -6.60 8.74 24.20
C ASN A 118 -6.44 10.08 23.50
N ASN A 119 -5.43 10.87 23.86
CA ASN A 119 -5.13 12.13 23.18
C ASN A 119 -4.81 11.92 21.70
N LEU A 120 -4.10 10.82 21.37
CA LEU A 120 -3.82 10.46 19.98
C LEU A 120 -5.09 10.06 19.23
N TRP A 121 -5.95 9.27 19.87
CA TRP A 121 -7.25 8.85 19.34
C TRP A 121 -8.17 10.03 19.04
N GLU A 122 -8.32 10.94 19.97
CA GLU A 122 -9.11 12.16 19.80
C GLU A 122 -8.58 13.02 18.62
N LYS A 123 -7.26 13.19 18.53
CA LYS A 123 -6.64 13.90 17.38
C LYS A 123 -6.86 13.24 16.04
N GLN A 124 -6.88 11.91 16.00
CA GLN A 124 -7.05 11.15 14.76
C GLN A 124 -8.49 11.09 14.28
N THR A 125 -9.44 11.03 15.20
CA THR A 125 -10.82 10.69 14.90
C THR A 125 -11.84 11.76 15.30
N GLY A 126 -11.48 12.67 16.20
CA GLY A 126 -12.40 13.60 16.84
C GLY A 126 -13.40 12.93 17.81
N GLN A 127 -13.20 11.64 18.14
CA GLN A 127 -14.07 10.89 19.03
C GLN A 127 -13.60 10.99 20.48
N THR A 128 -14.53 10.76 21.43
CA THR A 128 -14.24 10.80 22.86
C THR A 128 -13.27 9.73 23.32
N ALA A 129 -12.61 9.99 24.46
CA ALA A 129 -11.66 9.09 25.07
C ALA A 129 -12.24 7.69 25.37
N VAL A 130 -11.40 6.68 25.23
CA VAL A 130 -11.70 5.29 25.59
C VAL A 130 -11.40 5.09 27.07
N THR A 131 -12.41 4.83 27.88
CA THR A 131 -12.27 4.78 29.35
C THR A 131 -12.25 3.37 29.93
N ASN A 132 -12.77 2.40 29.19
CA ASN A 132 -12.87 1.01 29.64
C ASN A 132 -12.84 0.02 28.47
N PHE A 133 -12.81 -1.27 28.81
CA PHE A 133 -12.73 -2.37 27.85
C PHE A 133 -13.93 -2.41 26.90
N ASP A 134 -15.16 -2.21 27.40
CA ASP A 134 -16.35 -2.29 26.54
C ASP A 134 -16.39 -1.14 25.53
N ALA A 135 -15.99 0.06 25.92
CA ALA A 135 -15.82 1.19 25.02
C ALA A 135 -14.76 0.88 23.95
N ALA A 136 -13.59 0.33 24.35
CA ALA A 136 -12.55 -0.09 23.40
C ALA A 136 -13.08 -1.13 22.42
N LYS A 137 -13.76 -2.15 22.90
CA LYS A 137 -14.36 -3.21 22.10
C LYS A 137 -15.35 -2.67 21.06
N GLY A 138 -16.25 -1.78 21.48
CA GLY A 138 -17.22 -1.15 20.59
C GLY A 138 -16.59 -0.30 19.48
N ILE A 139 -15.52 0.42 19.80
CA ILE A 139 -14.78 1.26 18.84
C ILE A 139 -13.99 0.40 17.85
N VAL A 140 -13.29 -0.64 18.32
CA VAL A 140 -12.58 -1.60 17.47
C VAL A 140 -13.52 -2.22 16.47
N ALA A 141 -14.69 -2.69 16.92
CA ALA A 141 -15.70 -3.28 16.04
C ALA A 141 -16.14 -2.31 14.93
N LYS A 142 -16.41 -1.05 15.28
CA LYS A 142 -16.80 -0.01 14.32
C LYS A 142 -15.72 0.31 13.29
N GLU A 143 -14.46 0.45 13.73
CA GLU A 143 -13.34 0.78 12.83
C GLU A 143 -13.07 -0.35 11.84
N ILE A 144 -13.05 -1.60 12.31
CA ILE A 144 -12.87 -2.77 11.44
C ILE A 144 -14.06 -2.91 10.49
N MET A 145 -15.30 -2.79 10.97
CA MET A 145 -16.50 -2.86 10.14
C MET A 145 -16.49 -1.83 9.01
N LYS A 146 -16.15 -0.57 9.34
CA LYS A 146 -16.02 0.50 8.36
C LYS A 146 -15.01 0.16 7.26
N SER A 147 -13.88 -0.43 7.64
CA SER A 147 -12.82 -0.81 6.72
C SER A 147 -13.22 -1.98 5.83
N ILE A 148 -13.90 -2.99 6.38
CA ILE A 148 -14.46 -4.12 5.61
C ILE A 148 -15.43 -3.59 4.55
N VAL A 149 -16.39 -2.75 4.94
CA VAL A 149 -17.41 -2.21 4.02
C VAL A 149 -16.76 -1.37 2.92
N THR A 150 -15.84 -0.47 3.27
CA THR A 150 -15.17 0.39 2.29
C THR A 150 -14.21 -0.41 1.39
N GLY A 151 -13.61 -1.48 1.93
CA GLY A 151 -12.76 -2.41 1.19
C GLY A 151 -13.50 -3.31 0.20
N GLY A 152 -14.84 -3.30 0.22
CA GLY A 152 -15.67 -4.16 -0.63
C GLY A 152 -15.97 -5.53 -0.01
N GLY A 153 -15.69 -5.71 1.29
CA GLY A 153 -15.98 -6.93 2.02
C GLY A 153 -17.49 -7.22 2.14
N GLY A 154 -17.84 -8.49 2.04
CA GLY A 154 -19.19 -8.99 1.96
C GLY A 154 -19.87 -9.18 3.33
N VAL A 155 -20.97 -9.91 3.31
CA VAL A 155 -21.73 -10.25 4.51
C VAL A 155 -20.96 -11.22 5.40
N GLU A 156 -20.22 -12.14 4.79
CA GLU A 156 -19.46 -13.19 5.49
C GLU A 156 -18.38 -12.61 6.40
N GLU A 157 -17.57 -11.68 5.87
CA GLU A 157 -16.50 -11.03 6.64
C GLU A 157 -17.06 -10.22 7.81
N ARG A 158 -18.24 -9.60 7.61
CA ARG A 158 -18.91 -8.86 8.68
C ARG A 158 -19.44 -9.78 9.77
N GLN A 159 -19.98 -10.95 9.40
CA GLN A 159 -20.45 -11.96 10.36
C GLN A 159 -19.27 -12.59 11.11
N GLU A 160 -18.15 -12.84 10.44
CA GLU A 160 -16.94 -13.35 11.07
C GLU A 160 -16.39 -12.37 12.10
N LEU A 161 -16.30 -11.08 11.75
CA LEU A 161 -15.93 -10.03 12.71
C LEU A 161 -16.85 -10.04 13.93
N SER A 162 -18.17 -10.09 13.72
CA SER A 162 -19.13 -10.13 14.84
C SER A 162 -18.86 -11.29 15.77
N LYS A 163 -18.66 -12.50 15.24
CA LYS A 163 -18.33 -13.70 16.02
C LYS A 163 -17.02 -13.56 16.80
N LEU A 164 -16.00 -12.95 16.18
CA LEU A 164 -14.71 -12.71 16.84
C LEU A 164 -14.84 -11.68 17.97
N MET A 165 -15.60 -10.61 17.73
CA MET A 165 -15.85 -9.59 18.74
C MET A 165 -16.69 -10.15 19.91
N ASP A 166 -17.67 -11.00 19.66
CA ASP A 166 -18.45 -11.64 20.72
C ASP A 166 -17.59 -12.53 21.61
N LYS A 167 -16.62 -13.24 21.02
CA LYS A 167 -15.67 -14.09 21.76
C LYS A 167 -14.60 -13.31 22.52
N ALA A 168 -14.33 -12.06 22.16
CA ALA A 168 -13.33 -11.24 22.82
C ALA A 168 -13.85 -10.71 24.17
N GLN A 169 -13.57 -11.46 25.25
CA GLN A 169 -14.02 -11.17 26.61
C GLN A 169 -12.89 -10.61 27.51
N SER A 170 -11.68 -10.49 26.99
CA SER A 170 -10.54 -9.92 27.70
C SER A 170 -9.72 -8.97 26.82
N PRO A 171 -8.93 -8.06 27.43
CA PRO A 171 -8.02 -7.18 26.66
C PRO A 171 -7.08 -7.97 25.74
N GLU A 172 -6.56 -9.12 26.18
CA GLU A 172 -5.69 -9.97 25.40
C GLU A 172 -6.38 -10.51 24.14
N GLN A 173 -7.62 -10.99 24.30
CA GLN A 173 -8.41 -11.50 23.18
C GLN A 173 -8.76 -10.38 22.19
N LEU A 174 -9.14 -9.21 22.70
CA LEU A 174 -9.44 -8.04 21.89
C LEU A 174 -8.18 -7.56 21.15
N ARG A 175 -7.01 -7.58 21.81
CA ARG A 175 -5.73 -7.27 21.19
C ARG A 175 -5.44 -8.22 20.02
N GLY A 176 -5.70 -9.52 20.19
CA GLY A 176 -5.54 -10.51 19.12
C GLY A 176 -6.43 -10.22 17.91
N VAL A 177 -7.67 -9.74 18.12
CA VAL A 177 -8.54 -9.29 17.02
C VAL A 177 -7.95 -8.08 16.32
N VAL A 178 -7.52 -7.07 17.07
CA VAL A 178 -6.88 -5.86 16.51
C VAL A 178 -5.66 -6.21 15.67
N ASP A 179 -4.76 -7.05 16.18
CA ASP A 179 -3.55 -7.45 15.47
C ASP A 179 -3.87 -8.21 14.17
N THR A 180 -4.88 -9.09 14.20
CA THR A 180 -5.31 -9.82 13.00
C THR A 180 -5.82 -8.88 11.91
N TYR A 181 -6.68 -7.95 12.25
CA TYR A 181 -7.24 -7.01 11.28
C TYR A 181 -6.25 -5.92 10.87
N TYR A 182 -5.32 -5.52 11.76
CA TYR A 182 -4.22 -4.65 11.42
C TYR A 182 -3.37 -5.24 10.29
N GLU A 183 -2.94 -6.49 10.43
CA GLU A 183 -2.14 -7.17 9.40
C GLU A 183 -2.94 -7.36 8.10
N LEU A 184 -4.22 -7.70 8.19
CA LEU A 184 -5.09 -7.82 7.02
C LEU A 184 -5.21 -6.49 6.26
N MET A 185 -5.52 -5.39 6.97
CA MET A 185 -5.68 -4.07 6.35
C MET A 185 -4.37 -3.55 5.77
N LYS A 186 -3.26 -3.82 6.44
CA LYS A 186 -1.92 -3.49 5.95
C LYS A 186 -1.59 -4.25 4.66
N ALA A 187 -1.87 -5.54 4.59
CA ALA A 187 -1.67 -6.34 3.37
C ALA A 187 -2.53 -5.84 2.21
N GLN A 188 -3.78 -5.47 2.46
CA GLN A 188 -4.66 -4.88 1.44
C GLN A 188 -4.13 -3.52 0.94
N GLN A 189 -3.65 -2.68 1.85
CA GLN A 189 -3.03 -1.41 1.51
C GLN A 189 -1.77 -1.61 0.64
N GLU A 190 -0.90 -2.54 1.02
CA GLU A 190 0.32 -2.87 0.27
C GLU A 190 0.00 -3.40 -1.14
N ASN A 191 -1.01 -4.26 -1.28
CA ASN A 191 -1.46 -4.75 -2.58
C ASN A 191 -1.93 -3.62 -3.51
N LEU A 192 -2.68 -2.65 -2.98
CA LEU A 192 -3.10 -1.47 -3.74
C LEU A 192 -1.90 -0.59 -4.15
N ILE A 193 -0.90 -0.45 -3.27
CA ILE A 193 0.34 0.29 -3.58
C ILE A 193 1.12 -0.42 -4.70
N ILE A 194 1.24 -1.75 -4.64
CA ILE A 194 1.89 -2.56 -5.70
C ILE A 194 1.18 -2.38 -7.04
N GLN A 195 -0.16 -2.46 -7.06
CA GLN A 195 -0.95 -2.23 -8.29
C GLN A 195 -0.73 -0.82 -8.85
N ARG A 196 -0.66 0.17 -7.97
CA ARG A 196 -0.40 1.56 -8.33
C ARG A 196 1.00 1.75 -8.91
N ASP A 197 2.00 1.14 -8.31
CA ASP A 197 3.39 1.17 -8.78
C ASP A 197 3.54 0.46 -10.13
N ALA A 198 2.89 -0.69 -10.31
CA ALA A 198 2.86 -1.43 -11.58
C ALA A 198 2.22 -0.60 -12.71
N ALA A 199 1.28 0.27 -12.39
CA ALA A 199 0.69 1.22 -13.35
C ALA A 199 1.58 2.47 -13.60
N GLY A 200 2.78 2.53 -13.05
CA GLY A 200 3.74 3.61 -13.24
C GLY A 200 3.38 4.92 -12.54
N LEU A 201 2.50 4.89 -11.52
CA LEU A 201 2.12 6.09 -10.77
C LEU A 201 3.16 6.41 -9.68
N SER A 202 3.53 7.70 -9.55
CA SER A 202 4.55 8.13 -8.59
C SER A 202 4.12 7.94 -7.13
N ARG A 203 5.02 7.40 -6.29
CA ARG A 203 4.82 7.31 -4.85
C ARG A 203 4.78 8.66 -4.14
N SER A 204 5.36 9.71 -4.73
CA SER A 204 5.34 11.07 -4.14
C SER A 204 3.95 11.65 -3.97
N SER A 205 2.96 11.17 -4.76
CA SER A 205 1.56 11.57 -4.65
C SER A 205 0.74 10.72 -3.68
N LEU A 206 1.37 9.76 -2.97
CA LEU A 206 0.71 9.02 -1.90
C LEU A 206 0.53 9.92 -0.68
N PRO A 207 -0.66 9.92 -0.04
CA PRO A 207 -0.87 10.63 1.21
C PRO A 207 0.04 10.13 2.33
N ASP A 208 0.39 11.01 3.28
CA ASP A 208 1.35 10.71 4.36
C ASP A 208 0.96 9.56 5.30
N TYR A 209 -0.32 9.19 5.38
CA TYR A 209 -0.77 8.04 6.18
C TYR A 209 -0.37 6.68 5.58
N THR A 210 0.15 6.64 4.35
CA THR A 210 0.79 5.45 3.78
C THR A 210 2.28 5.38 4.12
N LYS A 211 2.84 6.48 4.61
CA LYS A 211 4.16 6.54 5.21
C LYS A 211 3.95 6.25 6.69
N HIS A 212 4.28 5.05 7.13
CA HIS A 212 4.19 4.71 8.54
C HIS A 212 4.84 5.80 9.38
N SER A 213 4.08 6.42 10.27
CA SER A 213 4.59 7.28 11.34
C SER A 213 5.26 6.41 12.41
N ALA A 214 6.26 5.63 12.00
CA ALA A 214 7.13 4.89 12.91
C ALA A 214 8.29 5.76 13.41
N ASP A 215 8.22 7.11 13.29
CA ASP A 215 9.30 7.97 13.76
C ASP A 215 8.84 9.37 14.18
N GLU A 216 8.00 9.44 15.21
CA GLU A 216 8.07 10.57 16.11
C GLU A 216 8.66 10.10 17.46
N GLY A 217 9.95 9.80 17.48
CA GLY A 217 10.59 9.60 18.76
C GLY A 217 11.88 8.79 18.86
N LYS A 218 12.45 8.24 17.77
CA LYS A 218 13.84 7.72 17.85
C LYS A 218 14.50 7.75 16.47
N LYS A 219 15.56 8.53 16.32
CA LYS A 219 16.52 8.36 15.21
C LYS A 219 17.10 6.94 15.30
N PRO A 220 17.05 6.12 14.23
CA PRO A 220 17.76 4.86 14.21
C PRO A 220 19.22 5.12 13.89
N THR A 221 20.10 4.91 14.85
CA THR A 221 21.50 4.59 14.60
C THR A 221 21.55 3.16 14.03
N GLY A 222 21.93 3.05 12.77
CA GLY A 222 22.57 1.91 12.14
C GLY A 222 21.94 0.53 12.31
N ASN A 223 21.15 0.13 11.36
CA ASN A 223 21.13 -1.13 10.61
C ASN A 223 19.81 -1.18 9.83
N GLN A 224 19.91 -0.98 8.52
CA GLN A 224 18.77 -1.22 7.63
C GLN A 224 18.48 -2.72 7.63
N VAL A 225 17.48 -3.15 8.37
CA VAL A 225 16.88 -4.47 8.18
C VAL A 225 16.19 -4.41 6.80
N LYS A 226 16.75 -5.14 5.84
CA LYS A 226 16.13 -5.33 4.53
C LYS A 226 14.68 -5.75 4.74
N GLN A 227 13.74 -4.99 4.18
CA GLN A 227 12.33 -5.41 4.18
C GLN A 227 12.19 -6.72 3.40
N PRO A 228 11.42 -7.68 3.91
CA PRO A 228 11.23 -8.96 3.24
C PRO A 228 10.59 -8.75 1.87
N GLN A 229 11.23 -9.27 0.82
CA GLN A 229 10.77 -9.13 -0.57
C GLN A 229 9.87 -10.30 -1.00
N THR A 230 9.82 -11.35 -0.18
CA THR A 230 9.02 -12.56 -0.46
C THR A 230 8.16 -12.94 0.74
N PRO A 231 7.03 -13.65 0.52
CA PRO A 231 6.22 -14.22 1.61
C PRO A 231 7.02 -15.10 2.57
N TYR A 232 8.04 -15.81 2.06
CA TYR A 232 8.93 -16.63 2.88
C TYR A 232 9.81 -15.77 3.79
N GLU A 233 10.44 -14.71 3.28
CA GLU A 233 11.27 -13.80 4.08
C GLU A 233 10.43 -13.08 5.15
N TRP A 234 9.21 -12.70 4.80
CA TRP A 234 8.26 -12.13 5.75
C TRP A 234 7.94 -13.11 6.90
N TYR A 235 7.63 -14.35 6.55
CA TYR A 235 7.38 -15.40 7.53
C TYR A 235 8.57 -15.59 8.46
N VAL A 236 9.78 -15.76 7.93
CA VAL A 236 11.01 -15.95 8.70
C VAL A 236 11.27 -14.77 9.65
N LEU A 237 11.09 -13.54 9.18
CA LEU A 237 11.28 -12.33 10.00
C LEU A 237 10.32 -12.32 11.20
N HIS A 238 9.04 -12.55 10.97
CA HIS A 238 8.01 -12.50 12.00
C HIS A 238 8.05 -13.69 12.95
N TRP A 239 8.42 -14.87 12.44
CA TRP A 239 8.64 -16.04 13.24
C TRP A 239 9.83 -15.88 14.20
N ASN A 240 10.95 -15.34 13.71
CA ASN A 240 12.12 -15.03 14.52
C ASN A 240 11.83 -13.95 15.59
N ASP A 241 11.01 -12.94 15.27
CA ASP A 241 10.58 -11.91 16.24
C ASP A 241 9.71 -12.53 17.34
N ALA A 242 8.74 -13.38 16.97
CA ALA A 242 7.91 -14.12 17.91
C ALA A 242 8.73 -15.06 18.80
N GLN A 243 9.73 -15.74 18.23
CA GLN A 243 10.66 -16.61 18.96
C GLN A 243 11.49 -15.82 19.99
N LYS A 244 12.04 -14.66 19.59
CA LYS A 244 12.80 -13.78 20.49
C LYS A 244 11.95 -13.27 21.67
N LYS A 245 10.66 -13.06 21.43
CA LYS A 245 9.70 -12.60 22.45
C LYS A 245 9.09 -13.74 23.27
N GLY A 246 9.40 -15.01 22.94
CA GLY A 246 8.83 -16.18 23.60
C GLY A 246 7.34 -16.39 23.34
N ASP A 247 6.80 -15.76 22.28
CA ASP A 247 5.38 -15.80 21.91
C ASP A 247 5.04 -17.07 21.15
N LYS A 248 4.82 -18.16 21.90
CA LYS A 248 4.51 -19.49 21.36
C LYS A 248 3.22 -19.51 20.55
N VAL A 249 2.21 -18.71 20.93
CA VAL A 249 0.92 -18.66 20.24
C VAL A 249 1.08 -18.04 18.85
N ARG A 250 1.84 -16.94 18.78
CA ARG A 250 2.13 -16.27 17.49
C ARG A 250 2.98 -17.15 16.59
N MET A 251 3.99 -17.86 17.14
CA MET A 251 4.80 -18.83 16.38
C MET A 251 3.95 -19.94 15.79
N GLN A 252 3.04 -20.51 16.55
CA GLN A 252 2.16 -21.58 16.08
C GLN A 252 1.23 -21.10 14.96
N ARG A 253 0.62 -19.93 15.11
CA ARG A 253 -0.23 -19.30 14.08
C ARG A 253 0.53 -19.03 12.79
N LEU A 254 1.70 -18.41 12.87
CA LEU A 254 2.56 -18.14 11.70
C LEU A 254 2.95 -19.43 10.99
N THR A 255 3.22 -20.52 11.73
CA THR A 255 3.55 -21.82 11.16
C THR A 255 2.35 -22.43 10.42
N GLU A 256 1.14 -22.31 10.96
CA GLU A 256 -0.07 -22.81 10.29
C GLU A 256 -0.39 -22.03 9.02
N GLU A 257 -0.23 -20.71 9.05
CA GLU A 257 -0.40 -19.86 7.86
C GLU A 257 0.64 -20.17 6.79
N ALA A 258 1.89 -20.34 7.18
CA ALA A 258 2.97 -20.69 6.25
C ALA A 258 2.73 -22.08 5.58
N LYS A 259 2.17 -23.04 6.31
CA LYS A 259 1.73 -24.34 5.75
C LYS A 259 0.60 -24.17 4.74
N LYS A 260 -0.42 -23.37 5.05
CA LYS A 260 -1.54 -23.08 4.13
C LYS A 260 -1.06 -22.41 2.83
N MET A 261 -0.02 -21.57 2.91
CA MET A 261 0.58 -20.88 1.77
C MET A 261 1.65 -21.74 1.04
N GLY A 262 1.93 -22.97 1.49
CA GLY A 262 2.98 -23.81 0.91
C GLY A 262 4.42 -23.33 1.13
N ILE A 263 4.62 -22.43 2.11
CA ILE A 263 5.91 -21.79 2.40
C ILE A 263 6.72 -22.61 3.41
N ALA A 264 6.06 -23.35 4.29
CA ALA A 264 6.65 -24.27 5.25
C ALA A 264 6.06 -25.69 5.09
N LYS A 265 6.90 -26.71 5.31
CA LYS A 265 6.47 -28.12 5.32
C LYS A 265 5.95 -28.54 6.69
#